data_ef83493adb31a3ca1ba8d4c0463223ea
#
_entry.id   ef83493adb31a3ca1ba8d4c0463223ea
#
_cell.length_a   1.000
_cell.length_b   1.000
_cell.length_c   1.000
_cell.angle_alpha   90.00
_cell.angle_beta   90.00
_cell.angle_gamma   90.00
#
_symmetry.space_group_name_H-M   'P 1'
#
loop_
_entity.id
_entity.type
_entity.pdbx_description
1 polymer ?
#
loop_
_entity_poly.entity_id
_entity_poly.type
_entity_poly.pdbx_seq_one_letter_code
_entity_poly.pdbx_strand_id
1 'polypeptide(L)'
;MAYTLTNIYDSYIVDKVPVDRSLFKNICSEFNMMIMDYILEGKEFNMGYNLSTVSIVRKDRDPRSPRVDWGESNKYKKELLSEGETIYDPITDLGVKWHIYHTDSFYCKYYWRKGKCSVPNKSVYRFDATRGIKGNKEKL
;
A
#
# COMPACT_ATOMS: atom_id res chain seq x y z
N MET A 1 -12.33 -12.76 5.33
CA MET A 1 -11.99 -13.46 4.07
C MET A 1 -11.71 -12.38 3.02
N ALA A 2 -10.57 -12.40 2.34
CA ALA A 2 -10.26 -11.43 1.30
C ALA A 2 -10.82 -11.92 -0.04
N TYR A 3 -11.59 -11.08 -0.72
CA TYR A 3 -12.06 -11.37 -2.08
C TYR A 3 -10.91 -11.19 -3.07
N THR A 4 -10.63 -12.22 -3.83
CA THR A 4 -9.64 -12.20 -4.92
C THR A 4 -10.33 -11.95 -6.26
N LEU A 5 -9.58 -11.56 -7.30
CA LEU A 5 -10.10 -11.46 -8.67
C LEU A 5 -10.72 -12.77 -9.16
N THR A 6 -10.26 -13.91 -8.64
CA THR A 6 -10.85 -15.23 -8.92
C THR A 6 -12.28 -15.32 -8.38
N ASN A 7 -12.50 -14.95 -7.11
CA ASN A 7 -13.83 -14.99 -6.51
C ASN A 7 -14.80 -14.02 -7.23
N ILE A 8 -14.31 -12.86 -7.65
CA ILE A 8 -15.10 -11.89 -8.40
C ILE A 8 -15.48 -12.46 -9.78
N TYR A 9 -14.53 -13.09 -10.47
CA TYR A 9 -14.81 -13.76 -11.76
C TYR A 9 -15.85 -14.87 -11.61
N ASP A 10 -15.69 -15.73 -10.62
CA ASP A 10 -16.61 -16.85 -10.39
C ASP A 10 -18.04 -16.35 -10.10
N SER A 11 -18.20 -15.23 -9.38
CA SER A 11 -19.49 -14.55 -9.20
C SER A 11 -20.03 -13.92 -10.49
N TYR A 12 -19.15 -13.37 -11.32
CA TYR A 12 -19.53 -12.69 -12.55
C TYR A 12 -20.11 -13.65 -13.59
N ILE A 13 -19.52 -14.83 -13.76
CA ILE A 13 -19.96 -15.81 -14.80
C ILE A 13 -21.29 -16.47 -14.49
N VAL A 14 -21.77 -16.45 -13.24
CA VAL A 14 -23.07 -17.04 -12.88
C VAL A 14 -24.23 -16.34 -13.60
N ASP A 15 -24.13 -15.03 -13.80
CA ASP A 15 -25.23 -14.21 -14.30
C ASP A 15 -24.98 -13.60 -15.72
N LYS A 16 -23.83 -13.85 -16.34
CA LYS A 16 -23.39 -13.16 -17.54
C LYS A 16 -22.86 -14.11 -18.62
N VAL A 17 -22.71 -13.58 -19.83
CA VAL A 17 -22.03 -14.26 -20.93
C VAL A 17 -20.61 -14.64 -20.49
N PRO A 18 -20.19 -15.89 -20.63
CA PRO A 18 -18.87 -16.31 -20.20
C PRO A 18 -17.79 -15.57 -21.01
N VAL A 19 -16.98 -14.83 -20.28
CA VAL A 19 -15.78 -14.18 -20.80
C VAL A 19 -14.59 -15.05 -20.36
N ASP A 20 -13.57 -15.15 -21.21
CA ASP A 20 -12.36 -15.87 -20.83
C ASP A 20 -11.76 -15.29 -19.53
N ARG A 21 -11.35 -16.17 -18.63
CA ARG A 21 -10.85 -15.79 -17.32
C ARG A 21 -9.58 -14.94 -17.39
N SER A 22 -8.71 -15.23 -18.37
CA SER A 22 -7.48 -14.45 -18.58
C SER A 22 -7.81 -13.05 -19.06
N LEU A 23 -8.72 -12.94 -20.02
CA LEU A 23 -9.19 -11.66 -20.53
C LEU A 23 -9.84 -10.82 -19.43
N PHE A 24 -10.71 -11.42 -18.60
CA PHE A 24 -11.32 -10.74 -17.45
C PHE A 24 -10.29 -10.18 -16.48
N LYS A 25 -9.30 -11.00 -16.11
CA LYS A 25 -8.22 -10.55 -15.21
C LYS A 25 -7.38 -9.42 -15.79
N ASN A 26 -7.08 -9.49 -17.08
CA ASN A 26 -6.32 -8.45 -17.78
C ASN A 26 -7.09 -7.13 -17.77
N ILE A 27 -8.38 -7.14 -18.14
CA ILE A 27 -9.23 -5.96 -18.13
C ILE A 27 -9.28 -5.34 -16.73
N CYS A 28 -9.52 -6.14 -15.68
CA CYS A 28 -9.54 -5.66 -14.29
C CYS A 28 -8.18 -5.08 -13.87
N SER A 29 -7.09 -5.70 -14.28
CA SER A 29 -5.74 -5.22 -13.97
C SER A 29 -5.43 -3.88 -14.62
N GLU A 30 -5.72 -3.74 -15.92
CA GLU A 30 -5.55 -2.48 -16.65
C GLU A 30 -6.42 -1.37 -16.08
N PHE A 31 -7.69 -1.67 -15.79
CA PHE A 31 -8.61 -0.71 -15.17
C PHE A 31 -8.08 -0.24 -13.82
N ASN A 32 -7.59 -1.15 -12.97
CA ASN A 32 -7.00 -0.78 -11.69
C ASN A 32 -5.74 0.07 -11.85
N MET A 33 -4.89 -0.22 -12.85
CA MET A 33 -3.73 0.63 -13.15
C MET A 33 -4.14 2.04 -13.57
N MET A 34 -5.13 2.18 -14.46
CA MET A 34 -5.66 3.48 -14.87
C MET A 34 -6.21 4.29 -13.68
N ILE A 35 -6.92 3.63 -12.76
CA ILE A 35 -7.41 4.28 -11.51
C ILE A 35 -6.22 4.76 -10.67
N MET A 36 -5.20 3.92 -10.50
CA MET A 36 -4.03 4.29 -9.71
C MET A 36 -3.27 5.46 -10.32
N ASP A 37 -3.06 5.46 -11.62
CA ASP A 37 -2.41 6.56 -12.32
C ASP A 37 -3.20 7.87 -12.18
N TYR A 38 -4.53 7.80 -12.32
CA TYR A 38 -5.41 8.94 -12.08
C TYR A 38 -5.28 9.51 -10.65
N ILE A 39 -5.20 8.63 -9.65
CA ILE A 39 -5.01 9.04 -8.25
C ILE A 39 -3.59 9.60 -8.02
N LEU A 40 -2.56 9.01 -8.66
CA LEU A 40 -1.18 9.46 -8.56
C LEU A 40 -0.97 10.85 -9.16
N GLU A 41 -1.78 11.23 -10.15
CA GLU A 41 -1.84 12.62 -10.68
C GLU A 41 -2.45 13.62 -9.68
N GLY A 42 -2.84 13.19 -8.49
CA GLY A 42 -3.44 14.03 -7.45
C GLY A 42 -4.96 14.20 -7.54
N LYS A 43 -5.62 13.43 -8.41
CA LYS A 43 -7.07 13.47 -8.60
C LYS A 43 -7.80 12.59 -7.58
N GLU A 44 -9.04 12.94 -7.27
CA GLU A 44 -9.91 12.11 -6.42
C GLU A 44 -10.72 11.12 -7.27
N PHE A 45 -10.57 9.84 -7.01
CA PHE A 45 -11.35 8.79 -7.65
C PHE A 45 -12.62 8.47 -6.85
N ASN A 46 -13.79 8.68 -7.46
CA ASN A 46 -15.06 8.29 -6.86
C ASN A 46 -15.35 6.82 -7.17
N MET A 47 -15.39 5.98 -6.14
CA MET A 47 -15.63 4.55 -6.26
C MET A 47 -17.09 4.19 -6.56
N GLY A 48 -18.00 5.16 -6.56
CA GLY A 48 -19.44 4.91 -6.74
C GLY A 48 -20.09 4.15 -5.56
N TYR A 49 -21.33 3.74 -5.73
CA TYR A 49 -22.10 2.90 -4.79
C TYR A 49 -22.00 3.31 -3.30
N ASN A 50 -21.95 4.60 -3.04
CA ASN A 50 -21.77 5.13 -1.68
C ASN A 50 -20.46 4.74 -0.97
N LEU A 51 -19.46 4.28 -1.71
CA LEU A 51 -18.12 3.96 -1.20
C LEU A 51 -17.24 5.19 -1.00
N SER A 52 -17.71 6.37 -1.47
CA SER A 52 -16.98 7.64 -1.40
C SER A 52 -15.72 7.66 -2.26
N THR A 53 -14.75 8.48 -1.93
CA THR A 53 -13.58 8.76 -2.78
C THR A 53 -12.29 8.25 -2.18
N VAL A 54 -11.36 7.89 -3.07
CA VAL A 54 -9.95 7.60 -2.76
C VAL A 54 -9.08 8.67 -3.41
N SER A 55 -8.10 9.15 -2.68
CA SER A 55 -7.13 10.15 -3.14
C SER A 55 -5.78 9.93 -2.48
N ILE A 56 -4.77 10.67 -2.90
CA ILE A 56 -3.51 10.78 -2.16
C ILE A 56 -3.58 11.97 -1.22
N VAL A 57 -3.07 11.78 -0.02
CA VAL A 57 -2.89 12.89 0.93
C VAL A 57 -1.43 12.92 1.39
N ARG A 58 -0.89 14.13 1.43
CA ARG A 58 0.39 14.43 2.06
C ARG A 58 0.18 14.54 3.57
N LYS A 59 1.08 13.97 4.33
CA LYS A 59 1.14 14.13 5.79
C LYS A 59 2.55 14.53 6.20
N ASP A 60 2.65 15.56 6.99
CA ASP A 60 3.92 15.96 7.57
C ASP A 60 4.33 14.94 8.65
N ARG A 61 5.63 14.69 8.72
CA ARG A 61 6.22 13.87 9.79
C ARG A 61 6.45 14.73 11.01
N ASP A 62 6.18 14.19 12.18
CA ASP A 62 6.54 14.84 13.43
C ASP A 62 8.04 14.62 13.70
N PRO A 63 8.87 15.70 13.71
CA PRO A 63 10.29 15.57 13.99
C PRO A 63 10.62 15.05 15.38
N ARG A 64 9.65 15.17 16.33
CA ARG A 64 9.81 14.70 17.71
C ARG A 64 9.58 13.21 17.85
N SER A 65 9.02 12.58 16.81
CA SER A 65 8.74 11.14 16.80
C SER A 65 9.25 10.53 15.49
N PRO A 66 10.59 10.46 15.30
CA PRO A 66 11.17 9.92 14.10
C PRO A 66 10.78 8.44 13.94
N ARG A 67 10.39 8.05 12.73
CA ARG A 67 10.03 6.67 12.39
C ARG A 67 11.16 5.98 11.67
N VAL A 68 11.39 4.71 12.03
CA VAL A 68 12.38 3.87 11.36
C VAL A 68 11.96 3.62 9.92
N ASP A 69 12.89 3.84 9.01
CA ASP A 69 12.79 3.37 7.63
C ASP A 69 13.22 1.90 7.58
N TRP A 70 12.25 1.01 7.64
CA TRP A 70 12.52 -0.42 7.63
C TRP A 70 13.08 -0.93 6.31
N GLY A 71 12.82 -0.25 5.20
CA GLY A 71 13.38 -0.58 3.88
C GLY A 71 14.88 -0.39 3.86
N GLU A 72 15.33 0.82 4.13
CA GLU A 72 16.76 1.18 4.16
C GLU A 72 17.48 0.51 5.33
N SER A 73 16.85 0.43 6.49
CA SER A 73 17.42 -0.29 7.65
C SER A 73 17.73 -1.75 7.34
N ASN A 74 16.82 -2.46 6.66
CA ASN A 74 17.06 -3.87 6.32
C ASN A 74 18.14 -4.05 5.26
N LYS A 75 18.30 -3.11 4.33
CA LYS A 75 19.42 -3.12 3.37
C LYS A 75 20.75 -2.94 4.11
N TYR A 76 20.82 -1.89 4.91
CA TYR A 76 22.02 -1.59 5.70
C TYR A 76 22.39 -2.73 6.65
N LYS A 77 21.40 -3.35 7.30
CA LYS A 77 21.64 -4.54 8.11
C LYS A 77 22.29 -5.69 7.35
N LYS A 78 21.85 -5.93 6.10
CA LYS A 78 22.44 -6.98 5.24
C LYS A 78 23.87 -6.65 4.85
N GLU A 79 24.17 -5.40 4.58
CA GLU A 79 25.52 -4.91 4.27
C GLU A 79 26.45 -5.15 5.46
N LEU A 80 26.06 -4.67 6.65
CA LEU A 80 26.84 -4.90 7.88
C LEU A 80 27.13 -6.38 8.14
N LEU A 81 26.11 -7.24 7.98
CA LEU A 81 26.29 -8.69 8.15
C LEU A 81 27.25 -9.29 7.12
N SER A 82 27.25 -8.79 5.88
CA SER A 82 28.18 -9.25 4.83
C SER A 82 29.61 -8.80 5.08
N GLU A 83 29.79 -7.70 5.78
CA GLU A 83 31.09 -7.16 6.21
C GLU A 83 31.62 -7.80 7.51
N GLY A 84 30.82 -8.69 8.12
CA GLY A 84 31.18 -9.37 9.37
C GLY A 84 30.96 -8.54 10.63
N GLU A 85 30.22 -7.44 10.52
CA GLU A 85 29.92 -6.58 11.65
C GLU A 85 28.88 -7.20 12.59
N THR A 86 29.04 -6.92 13.88
CA THR A 86 28.06 -7.30 14.91
C THR A 86 26.91 -6.31 14.94
N ILE A 87 25.68 -6.82 14.83
CA ILE A 87 24.47 -5.99 14.93
C ILE A 87 24.29 -5.53 16.38
N TYR A 88 23.86 -4.29 16.54
CA TYR A 88 23.61 -3.69 17.86
C TYR A 88 22.70 -4.56 18.72
N ASP A 89 23.20 -4.88 19.91
CA ASP A 89 22.44 -5.57 20.96
C ASP A 89 22.14 -4.57 22.09
N PRO A 90 20.85 -4.29 22.38
CA PRO A 90 20.47 -3.34 23.41
C PRO A 90 20.79 -3.81 24.84
N ILE A 91 21.08 -5.11 25.04
CA ILE A 91 21.40 -5.66 26.37
C ILE A 91 22.88 -5.45 26.68
N THR A 92 23.74 -5.73 25.71
CA THR A 92 25.20 -5.63 25.86
C THR A 92 25.77 -4.28 25.44
N ASP A 93 24.95 -3.45 24.76
CA ASP A 93 25.35 -2.19 24.14
C ASP A 93 26.56 -2.31 23.18
N LEU A 94 26.76 -3.51 22.61
CA LEU A 94 27.82 -3.82 21.66
C LEU A 94 27.25 -3.90 20.25
N GLY A 95 28.14 -3.62 19.27
CA GLY A 95 27.82 -3.71 17.84
C GLY A 95 27.37 -2.38 17.22
N VAL A 96 26.96 -2.46 15.96
CA VAL A 96 26.59 -1.30 15.13
C VAL A 96 25.08 -1.09 15.16
N LYS A 97 24.66 0.15 15.38
CA LYS A 97 23.23 0.54 15.27
C LYS A 97 22.83 0.54 13.80
N TRP A 98 21.88 -0.29 13.44
CA TRP A 98 21.46 -0.51 12.05
C TRP A 98 20.13 0.15 11.67
N HIS A 99 19.45 0.77 12.63
CA HIS A 99 18.20 1.47 12.32
C HIS A 99 18.47 2.81 11.65
N ILE A 100 17.92 2.96 10.44
CA ILE A 100 17.90 4.22 9.70
C ILE A 100 16.52 4.84 9.89
N TYR A 101 16.47 6.14 10.10
CA TYR A 101 15.22 6.87 10.30
C TYR A 101 14.91 7.69 9.06
N HIS A 102 13.62 7.84 8.76
CA HIS A 102 13.18 8.73 7.70
C HIS A 102 13.66 10.15 7.95
N THR A 103 14.30 10.76 6.96
CA THR A 103 14.76 12.16 6.97
C THR A 103 13.78 13.10 6.29
N ASP A 104 12.85 12.59 5.50
CA ASP A 104 11.86 13.39 4.79
C ASP A 104 10.91 14.07 5.77
N SER A 105 10.59 15.33 5.48
CA SER A 105 9.66 16.13 6.28
C SER A 105 8.20 15.70 6.13
N PHE A 106 7.87 14.95 5.11
CA PHE A 106 6.51 14.48 4.83
C PHE A 106 6.51 13.09 4.19
N TYR A 107 5.33 12.50 4.08
CA TYR A 107 5.07 11.29 3.31
C TYR A 107 3.70 11.36 2.65
N CYS A 108 3.53 10.68 1.53
CA CYS A 108 2.26 10.52 0.87
C CYS A 108 1.61 9.18 1.22
N LYS A 109 0.29 9.15 1.26
CA LYS A 109 -0.46 7.90 1.42
C LYS A 109 -1.79 7.96 0.70
N TYR A 110 -2.29 6.81 0.31
CA TYR A 110 -3.67 6.67 -0.13
C TYR A 110 -4.62 6.92 1.03
N TYR A 111 -5.67 7.68 0.75
CA TYR A 111 -6.68 8.05 1.73
C TYR A 111 -8.08 7.77 1.20
N TRP A 112 -8.80 6.91 1.89
CA TRP A 112 -10.21 6.66 1.64
C TRP A 112 -11.06 7.51 2.59
N ARG A 113 -11.97 8.33 2.03
CA ARG A 113 -12.89 9.19 2.81
C ARG A 113 -14.02 8.41 3.44
N LYS A 114 -13.73 7.51 4.36
CA LYS A 114 -14.72 6.68 5.05
C LYS A 114 -15.88 7.46 5.69
N GLY A 115 -15.65 8.69 6.13
CA GLY A 115 -16.67 9.53 6.77
C GLY A 115 -17.91 9.75 5.90
N LYS A 116 -17.71 9.84 4.58
CA LYS A 116 -18.78 10.03 3.58
C LYS A 116 -19.32 8.71 3.01
N CYS A 117 -18.82 7.58 3.47
CA CYS A 117 -19.25 6.26 3.03
C CYS A 117 -20.49 5.83 3.82
N SER A 118 -21.54 5.35 3.16
CA SER A 118 -22.77 4.84 3.77
C SER A 118 -22.86 3.32 3.83
N VAL A 119 -21.75 2.62 3.59
CA VAL A 119 -21.67 1.16 3.72
C VAL A 119 -21.71 0.75 5.20
N PRO A 120 -22.53 -0.24 5.58
CA PRO A 120 -22.56 -0.76 6.95
C PRO A 120 -21.19 -1.37 7.33
N ASN A 121 -20.84 -1.30 8.61
CA ASN A 121 -19.59 -1.86 9.15
C ASN A 121 -18.31 -1.31 8.48
N LYS A 122 -18.34 -0.09 7.96
CA LYS A 122 -17.21 0.54 7.24
C LYS A 122 -15.90 0.59 8.03
N SER A 123 -15.94 0.47 9.35
CA SER A 123 -14.76 0.44 10.21
C SER A 123 -13.88 -0.80 9.98
N VAL A 124 -14.49 -1.91 9.53
CA VAL A 124 -13.81 -3.18 9.26
C VAL A 124 -13.01 -3.13 7.95
N TYR A 125 -13.44 -2.29 7.00
CA TYR A 125 -12.79 -2.20 5.68
C TYR A 125 -11.58 -1.28 5.73
N ARG A 126 -10.52 -1.67 5.03
CA ARG A 126 -9.31 -0.86 4.81
C ARG A 126 -9.01 -0.79 3.33
N PHE A 127 -8.47 0.35 2.93
CA PHE A 127 -7.83 0.50 1.64
C PHE A 127 -6.32 0.49 1.88
N ASP A 128 -5.66 -0.56 1.40
CA ASP A 128 -4.21 -0.69 1.47
C ASP A 128 -3.65 -0.82 0.05
N ALA A 129 -2.57 -0.08 -0.23
CA ALA A 129 -1.86 -0.22 -1.49
C ALA A 129 -1.18 -1.60 -1.57
N THR A 130 -1.22 -2.21 -2.74
CA THR A 130 -0.51 -3.47 -3.00
C THR A 130 0.99 -3.31 -2.80
N ARG A 131 1.64 -4.35 -2.29
CA ARG A 131 3.10 -4.43 -2.10
C ARG A 131 3.72 -5.31 -3.18
N GLY A 132 5.01 -5.12 -3.46
CA GLY A 132 5.79 -5.91 -4.41
C GLY A 132 6.35 -5.08 -5.56
N ILE A 133 7.16 -5.69 -6.42
CA ILE A 133 7.91 -5.03 -7.51
C ILE A 133 7.00 -4.23 -8.46
N LYS A 134 5.73 -4.60 -8.58
CA LYS A 134 4.71 -3.89 -9.37
C LYS A 134 3.62 -3.26 -8.49
N GLY A 135 3.85 -3.17 -7.18
CA GLY A 135 2.86 -2.67 -6.23
C GLY A 135 2.74 -1.14 -6.27
N ASN A 136 1.52 -0.65 -6.08
CA ASN A 136 1.23 0.78 -6.12
C ASN A 136 1.76 1.55 -4.90
N LYS A 137 2.18 0.84 -3.86
CA LYS A 137 2.75 1.48 -2.66
C LYS A 137 4.12 2.11 -2.94
N GLU A 138 4.88 1.56 -3.88
CA GLU A 138 6.20 2.06 -4.25
C GLU A 138 6.14 3.31 -5.16
N LYS A 139 4.95 3.64 -5.68
CA LYS A 139 4.71 4.81 -6.51
C LYS A 139 4.33 6.07 -5.71
N LEU A 140 4.16 5.94 -4.40
CA LEU A 140 3.87 7.04 -3.48
C LEU A 140 5.15 7.72 -3.03
#